data_6c90acd8203c6798bcd4f6fb6627ce17
#
_entry.id   6c90acd8203c6798bcd4f6fb6627ce17
#
_cell.length_a   1.000
_cell.length_b   1.000
_cell.length_c   1.000
_cell.angle_alpha   90.00
_cell.angle_beta   90.00
_cell.angle_gamma   90.00
#
_symmetry.space_group_name_H-M   'P 1'
#
loop_
_entity.id
_entity.type
_entity.pdbx_description
1 polymer ?
#
loop_
_entity_poly.entity_id
_entity_poly.type
_entity_poly.pdbx_seq_one_letter_code
_entity_poly.pdbx_strand_id
1 'polypeptide(L)'
;MTNTNQINLGKKINKLLEVVSDLRDPINGCPWDLKQTHLSLIPYVLEEAYEVAHAIREENPNELKEELGDLLLQIILHAQIAKEKSLFDMTDIIDIITEKLIRRHPHVFQNKAKVSIKEVEDSWEKIKNNEKPLNNSKTPISDRLKLKIRPQPSTKAALITVSYTHLTLPTIYSV
;
A
#
# COMPACT_ATOMS: atom_id res chain seq x y z
N MET A 1 -26.75 -7.64 -12.85
CA MET A 1 -25.43 -7.46 -13.53
C MET A 1 -24.22 -7.45 -12.59
N THR A 2 -24.38 -7.41 -11.26
CA THR A 2 -23.28 -7.29 -10.29
C THR A 2 -22.53 -8.59 -9.99
N ASN A 3 -23.16 -9.75 -10.08
CA ASN A 3 -22.54 -11.01 -9.63
C ASN A 3 -21.47 -11.55 -10.59
N THR A 4 -21.67 -11.45 -11.90
CA THR A 4 -20.73 -11.97 -12.91
C THR A 4 -19.41 -11.18 -12.93
N ASN A 5 -19.46 -9.86 -12.77
CA ASN A 5 -18.28 -9.01 -12.74
C ASN A 5 -17.44 -9.22 -11.46
N GLN A 6 -18.08 -9.44 -10.31
CA GLN A 6 -17.40 -9.73 -9.05
C GLN A 6 -16.70 -11.10 -9.08
N ILE A 7 -17.36 -12.12 -9.64
CA ILE A 7 -16.76 -13.46 -9.83
C ILE A 7 -15.54 -13.38 -10.76
N ASN A 8 -15.61 -12.55 -11.81
CA ASN A 8 -14.50 -12.35 -12.74
C ASN A 8 -13.33 -11.64 -12.08
N LEU A 9 -13.57 -10.60 -11.28
CA LEU A 9 -12.53 -9.90 -10.54
C LEU A 9 -11.82 -10.82 -9.54
N GLY A 10 -12.57 -11.60 -8.76
CA GLY A 10 -11.98 -12.58 -7.83
C GLY A 10 -11.06 -13.57 -8.53
N LYS A 11 -11.48 -14.10 -9.69
CA LYS A 11 -10.64 -14.98 -10.51
C LYS A 11 -9.35 -14.31 -10.98
N LYS A 12 -9.40 -13.04 -11.39
CA LYS A 12 -8.21 -12.29 -11.83
C LYS A 12 -7.24 -12.03 -10.69
N ILE A 13 -7.75 -11.66 -9.51
CA ILE A 13 -6.92 -11.47 -8.32
C ILE A 13 -6.25 -12.80 -7.93
N ASN A 14 -6.99 -13.90 -7.88
CA ASN A 14 -6.42 -15.21 -7.58
C ASN A 14 -5.34 -15.60 -8.59
N LYS A 15 -5.58 -15.34 -9.90
CA LYS A 15 -4.56 -15.60 -10.92
C LYS A 15 -3.29 -14.77 -10.72
N LEU A 16 -3.41 -13.52 -10.31
CA LEU A 16 -2.25 -12.68 -10.01
C LEU A 16 -1.48 -13.19 -8.78
N LEU A 17 -2.20 -13.62 -7.73
CA LEU A 17 -1.57 -14.24 -6.54
C LEU A 17 -0.83 -15.54 -6.91
N GLU A 18 -1.42 -16.39 -7.77
CA GLU A 18 -0.76 -17.59 -8.30
C GLU A 18 0.51 -17.24 -9.07
N VAL A 19 0.46 -16.26 -9.98
CA VAL A 19 1.64 -15.82 -10.75
C VAL A 19 2.77 -15.38 -9.82
N VAL A 20 2.50 -14.58 -8.81
CA VAL A 20 3.54 -14.14 -7.86
C VAL A 20 4.04 -15.30 -7.00
N SER A 21 3.18 -16.24 -6.63
CA SER A 21 3.59 -17.48 -5.95
C SER A 21 4.51 -18.32 -6.83
N ASP A 22 4.21 -18.47 -8.13
CA ASP A 22 5.03 -19.21 -9.10
C ASP A 22 6.39 -18.53 -9.33
N LEU A 23 6.41 -17.17 -9.40
CA LEU A 23 7.67 -16.41 -9.49
C LEU A 23 8.57 -16.64 -8.27
N ARG A 24 7.99 -16.95 -7.12
CA ARG A 24 8.71 -17.25 -5.88
C ARG A 24 8.75 -18.74 -5.52
N ASP A 25 8.45 -19.63 -6.48
CA ASP A 25 8.63 -21.06 -6.29
C ASP A 25 10.12 -21.40 -6.07
N PRO A 26 10.50 -22.10 -4.99
CA PRO A 26 11.91 -22.34 -4.66
C PRO A 26 12.66 -23.22 -5.66
N ILE A 27 11.95 -23.94 -6.52
CA ILE A 27 12.55 -24.87 -7.50
C ILE A 27 12.59 -24.23 -8.89
N ASN A 28 11.47 -23.65 -9.33
CA ASN A 28 11.27 -23.20 -10.71
C ASN A 28 11.04 -21.68 -10.82
N GLY A 29 11.04 -20.96 -9.71
CA GLY A 29 10.76 -19.53 -9.66
C GLY A 29 11.87 -18.66 -10.26
N CYS A 30 11.59 -17.38 -10.34
CA CYS A 30 12.54 -16.39 -10.83
C CYS A 30 13.65 -16.13 -9.80
N PRO A 31 14.95 -16.25 -10.17
CA PRO A 31 16.05 -16.04 -9.22
C PRO A 31 16.09 -14.64 -8.61
N TRP A 32 15.59 -13.64 -9.31
CA TRP A 32 15.49 -12.27 -8.78
C TRP A 32 14.41 -12.16 -7.72
N ASP A 33 13.20 -12.68 -8.00
CA ASP A 33 12.09 -12.64 -7.06
C ASP A 33 12.39 -13.43 -5.79
N LEU A 34 13.02 -14.60 -5.91
CA LEU A 34 13.42 -15.46 -4.79
C LEU A 34 14.38 -14.76 -3.81
N LYS A 35 15.23 -13.84 -4.29
CA LYS A 35 16.16 -13.06 -3.46
C LYS A 35 15.50 -11.93 -2.72
N GLN A 36 14.28 -11.52 -3.10
CA GLN A 36 13.65 -10.37 -2.50
C GLN A 36 13.23 -10.63 -1.04
N THR A 37 13.37 -9.60 -0.26
CA THR A 37 12.95 -9.51 1.14
C THR A 37 12.12 -8.26 1.34
N HIS A 38 11.40 -8.15 2.46
CA HIS A 38 10.71 -6.90 2.80
C HIS A 38 11.62 -5.66 2.73
N LEU A 39 12.89 -5.80 3.15
CA LEU A 39 13.86 -4.70 3.14
C LEU A 39 14.34 -4.35 1.72
N SER A 40 14.60 -5.36 0.88
CA SER A 40 15.08 -5.12 -0.49
C SER A 40 14.02 -4.48 -1.38
N LEU A 41 12.74 -4.67 -1.05
CA LEU A 41 11.60 -4.12 -1.80
C LEU A 41 11.24 -2.68 -1.40
N ILE A 42 11.79 -2.12 -0.31
CA ILE A 42 11.48 -0.73 0.11
C ILE A 42 11.70 0.30 -1.00
N PRO A 43 12.82 0.30 -1.76
CA PRO A 43 13.01 1.25 -2.84
C PRO A 43 11.92 1.18 -3.92
N TYR A 44 11.51 -0.04 -4.30
CA TYR A 44 10.48 -0.26 -5.32
C TYR A 44 9.10 0.23 -4.87
N VAL A 45 8.67 -0.08 -3.64
CA VAL A 45 7.41 0.46 -3.08
C VAL A 45 7.37 1.99 -3.15
N LEU A 46 8.50 2.66 -2.88
CA LEU A 46 8.59 4.11 -2.94
C LEU A 46 8.57 4.61 -4.39
N GLU A 47 9.27 3.94 -5.30
CA GLU A 47 9.31 4.24 -6.73
C GLU A 47 7.90 4.19 -7.31
N GLU A 48 7.19 3.06 -7.18
CA GLU A 48 5.81 2.90 -7.68
C GLU A 48 4.84 3.94 -7.07
N ALA A 49 4.99 4.26 -5.78
CA ALA A 49 4.16 5.29 -5.17
C ALA A 49 4.41 6.69 -5.78
N TYR A 50 5.63 7.00 -6.18
CA TYR A 50 5.96 8.25 -6.88
C TYR A 50 5.48 8.25 -8.33
N GLU A 51 5.56 7.13 -9.03
CA GLU A 51 5.08 6.99 -10.40
C GLU A 51 3.56 7.12 -10.45
N VAL A 52 2.83 6.53 -9.52
CA VAL A 52 1.39 6.79 -9.33
C VAL A 52 1.12 8.29 -9.11
N ALA A 53 1.88 8.96 -8.23
CA ALA A 53 1.69 10.39 -7.97
C ALA A 53 2.05 11.25 -9.19
N HIS A 54 3.00 10.82 -10.03
CA HIS A 54 3.35 11.45 -11.28
C HIS A 54 2.21 11.32 -12.30
N ALA A 55 1.73 10.09 -12.54
CA ALA A 55 0.64 9.81 -13.48
C ALA A 55 -0.66 10.56 -13.14
N ILE A 56 -0.94 10.76 -11.84
CA ILE A 56 -2.07 11.58 -11.38
C ILE A 56 -1.87 13.05 -11.79
N ARG A 57 -0.67 13.62 -11.60
CA ARG A 57 -0.37 15.03 -11.95
C ARG A 57 -0.41 15.28 -13.45
N GLU A 58 0.04 14.30 -14.23
CA GLU A 58 0.02 14.37 -15.69
C GLU A 58 -1.37 14.06 -16.30
N GLU A 59 -2.37 13.77 -15.45
CA GLU A 59 -3.73 13.43 -15.86
C GLU A 59 -3.78 12.30 -16.91
N ASN A 60 -2.84 11.35 -16.82
CA ASN A 60 -2.70 10.24 -17.75
C ASN A 60 -3.35 8.95 -17.20
N PRO A 61 -4.59 8.61 -17.59
CA PRO A 61 -5.29 7.45 -17.03
C PRO A 61 -4.69 6.10 -17.44
N ASN A 62 -3.95 6.04 -18.55
CA ASN A 62 -3.32 4.79 -18.98
C ASN A 62 -2.08 4.50 -18.13
N GLU A 63 -1.22 5.50 -17.94
CA GLU A 63 -0.08 5.43 -17.05
C GLU A 63 -0.52 5.17 -15.61
N LEU A 64 -1.50 5.92 -15.10
CA LEU A 64 -2.05 5.70 -13.76
C LEU A 64 -2.52 4.25 -13.54
N LYS A 65 -3.15 3.64 -14.56
CA LYS A 65 -3.58 2.24 -14.48
C LYS A 65 -2.39 1.27 -14.39
N GLU A 66 -1.31 1.55 -15.11
CA GLU A 66 -0.07 0.78 -15.12
C GLU A 66 0.61 0.87 -13.76
N GLU A 67 0.87 2.08 -13.27
CA GLU A 67 1.55 2.32 -11.99
C GLU A 67 0.75 1.81 -10.77
N LEU A 68 -0.58 1.86 -10.82
CA LEU A 68 -1.42 1.22 -9.81
C LEU A 68 -1.29 -0.32 -9.85
N GLY A 69 -1.04 -0.90 -11.01
CA GLY A 69 -0.74 -2.33 -11.15
C GLY A 69 0.59 -2.69 -10.49
N ASP A 70 1.63 -1.88 -10.71
CA ASP A 70 2.97 -2.10 -10.16
C ASP A 70 2.98 -1.87 -8.64
N LEU A 71 2.28 -0.86 -8.14
CA LEU A 71 2.09 -0.69 -6.71
C LEU A 71 1.32 -1.88 -6.08
N LEU A 72 0.32 -2.43 -6.76
CA LEU A 72 -0.39 -3.63 -6.32
C LEU A 72 0.55 -4.85 -6.30
N LEU A 73 1.44 -5.00 -7.27
CA LEU A 73 2.47 -6.05 -7.29
C LEU A 73 3.34 -5.99 -6.04
N GLN A 74 3.78 -4.79 -5.61
CA GLN A 74 4.56 -4.63 -4.38
C GLN A 74 3.81 -5.16 -3.15
N ILE A 75 2.52 -4.86 -3.03
CA ILE A 75 1.69 -5.35 -1.93
C ILE A 75 1.63 -6.89 -1.94
N ILE A 76 1.41 -7.49 -3.11
CA ILE A 76 1.30 -8.95 -3.27
C ILE A 76 2.64 -9.65 -3.00
N LEU A 77 3.76 -9.07 -3.45
CA LEU A 77 5.11 -9.60 -3.15
C LEU A 77 5.37 -9.61 -1.64
N HIS A 78 5.03 -8.54 -0.95
CA HIS A 78 5.14 -8.48 0.51
C HIS A 78 4.24 -9.52 1.20
N ALA A 79 3.00 -9.71 0.73
CA ALA A 79 2.08 -10.71 1.26
C ALA A 79 2.62 -12.13 1.04
N GLN A 80 3.18 -12.42 -0.14
CA GLN A 80 3.77 -13.72 -0.46
C GLN A 80 5.01 -14.03 0.39
N ILE A 81 5.92 -13.05 0.58
CA ILE A 81 7.09 -13.19 1.45
C ILE A 81 6.68 -13.46 2.91
N ALA A 82 5.62 -12.82 3.38
CA ALA A 82 5.10 -13.05 4.74
C ALA A 82 4.46 -14.44 4.86
N LYS A 83 3.71 -14.88 3.86
CA LYS A 83 3.09 -16.21 3.78
C LYS A 83 4.14 -17.32 3.82
N GLU A 84 5.25 -17.18 3.09
CA GLU A 84 6.38 -18.13 3.10
C GLU A 84 6.99 -18.29 4.50
N LYS A 85 6.89 -17.25 5.33
CA LYS A 85 7.34 -17.23 6.73
C LYS A 85 6.24 -17.58 7.74
N SER A 86 5.06 -17.95 7.27
CA SER A 86 3.88 -18.23 8.11
C SER A 86 3.52 -17.09 9.08
N LEU A 87 3.68 -15.83 8.64
CA LEU A 87 3.39 -14.64 9.44
C LEU A 87 1.96 -14.12 9.18
N PHE A 88 1.64 -13.86 7.93
CA PHE A 88 0.33 -13.42 7.42
C PHE A 88 0.29 -13.59 5.91
N ASP A 89 -0.89 -13.46 5.31
CA ASP A 89 -1.07 -13.52 3.86
C ASP A 89 -1.94 -12.35 3.33
N MET A 90 -2.31 -12.43 2.06
CA MET A 90 -3.13 -11.39 1.42
C MET A 90 -4.54 -11.30 2.02
N THR A 91 -5.09 -12.40 2.53
CA THR A 91 -6.41 -12.41 3.19
C THR A 91 -6.38 -11.56 4.44
N ASP A 92 -5.36 -11.73 5.29
CA ASP A 92 -5.18 -10.94 6.50
C ASP A 92 -5.07 -9.43 6.21
N ILE A 93 -4.35 -9.07 5.13
CA ILE A 93 -4.21 -7.67 4.71
C ILE A 93 -5.57 -7.08 4.32
N ILE A 94 -6.36 -7.82 3.53
CA ILE A 94 -7.69 -7.40 3.09
C ILE A 94 -8.64 -7.27 4.28
N ASP A 95 -8.65 -8.24 5.18
CA ASP A 95 -9.51 -8.25 6.35
C ASP A 95 -9.20 -7.06 7.27
N ILE A 96 -7.94 -6.85 7.61
CA ILE A 96 -7.51 -5.74 8.46
C ILE A 96 -7.92 -4.38 7.88
N ILE A 97 -7.73 -4.15 6.58
CA ILE A 97 -8.11 -2.86 6.00
C ILE A 97 -9.62 -2.71 5.89
N THR A 98 -10.34 -3.78 5.55
CA THR A 98 -11.80 -3.79 5.46
C THR A 98 -12.44 -3.47 6.80
N GLU A 99 -12.06 -4.16 7.87
CA GLU A 99 -12.54 -3.91 9.22
C GLU A 99 -12.21 -2.49 9.69
N LYS A 100 -11.01 -2.02 9.41
CA LYS A 100 -10.59 -0.65 9.72
C LYS A 100 -11.48 0.39 9.03
N LEU A 101 -11.78 0.22 7.74
CA LEU A 101 -12.63 1.12 6.99
C LEU A 101 -14.06 1.13 7.52
N ILE A 102 -14.64 -0.04 7.79
CA ILE A 102 -15.99 -0.16 8.38
C ILE A 102 -16.05 0.54 9.72
N ARG A 103 -15.09 0.28 10.61
CA ARG A 103 -15.04 0.85 11.96
C ARG A 103 -14.86 2.37 11.95
N ARG A 104 -14.06 2.90 11.02
CA ARG A 104 -13.79 4.35 10.90
C ARG A 104 -14.87 5.15 10.17
N HIS A 105 -15.85 4.47 9.57
CA HIS A 105 -16.96 5.11 8.86
C HIS A 105 -18.34 4.70 9.44
N PRO A 106 -18.58 4.89 10.74
CA PRO A 106 -19.85 4.50 11.37
C PRO A 106 -21.06 5.17 10.75
N HIS A 107 -20.90 6.39 10.22
CA HIS A 107 -21.95 7.13 9.51
C HIS A 107 -22.39 6.44 8.21
N VAL A 108 -21.54 5.62 7.60
CA VAL A 108 -21.87 4.85 6.38
C VAL A 108 -22.41 3.47 6.73
N PHE A 109 -21.72 2.75 7.62
CA PHE A 109 -21.96 1.32 7.83
C PHE A 109 -22.91 1.01 9.00
N GLN A 110 -23.04 1.93 9.97
CA GLN A 110 -23.88 1.71 11.16
C GLN A 110 -25.10 2.63 11.17
N ASN A 111 -24.90 3.94 11.20
CA ASN A 111 -25.98 4.90 11.44
C ASN A 111 -26.63 5.45 10.16
N LYS A 112 -26.00 5.25 8.99
CA LYS A 112 -26.45 5.77 7.68
C LYS A 112 -26.89 7.25 7.75
N ALA A 113 -26.08 8.07 8.47
CA ALA A 113 -26.35 9.47 8.70
C ALA A 113 -25.65 10.35 7.65
N LYS A 114 -26.32 11.44 7.24
CA LYS A 114 -25.65 12.50 6.49
C LYS A 114 -24.84 13.33 7.47
N VAL A 115 -23.55 13.42 7.26
CA VAL A 115 -22.60 14.16 8.07
C VAL A 115 -21.77 15.09 7.20
N SER A 116 -21.31 16.19 7.75
CA SER A 116 -20.38 17.10 7.08
C SER A 116 -18.96 16.50 7.03
N ILE A 117 -18.12 17.02 6.14
CA ILE A 117 -16.71 16.63 6.04
C ILE A 117 -16.01 16.78 7.38
N LYS A 118 -16.21 17.91 8.07
CA LYS A 118 -15.62 18.19 9.37
C LYS A 118 -16.01 17.16 10.44
N GLU A 119 -17.27 16.75 10.49
CA GLU A 119 -17.73 15.71 11.42
C GLU A 119 -17.09 14.37 11.13
N VAL A 120 -16.85 14.04 9.84
CA VAL A 120 -16.12 12.84 9.44
C VAL A 120 -14.67 12.90 9.92
N GLU A 121 -13.97 14.01 9.67
CA GLU A 121 -12.57 14.21 10.10
C GLU A 121 -12.41 14.12 11.62
N ASP A 122 -13.26 14.81 12.37
CA ASP A 122 -13.26 14.80 13.84
C ASP A 122 -13.54 13.40 14.40
N SER A 123 -14.49 12.67 13.80
CA SER A 123 -14.81 11.30 14.17
C SER A 123 -13.66 10.34 13.86
N TRP A 124 -13.06 10.47 12.68
CA TRP A 124 -11.93 9.68 12.25
C TRP A 124 -10.72 9.79 13.20
N GLU A 125 -10.34 11.03 13.56
CA GLU A 125 -9.23 11.24 14.49
C GLU A 125 -9.53 10.70 15.90
N LYS A 126 -10.76 10.82 16.39
CA LYS A 126 -11.17 10.23 17.68
C LYS A 126 -11.04 8.71 17.65
N ILE A 127 -11.60 8.05 16.62
CA ILE A 127 -11.55 6.60 16.48
C ILE A 127 -10.09 6.14 16.36
N LYS A 128 -9.30 6.78 15.49
CA LYS A 128 -7.90 6.48 15.26
C LYS A 128 -7.06 6.62 16.55
N ASN A 129 -7.35 7.61 17.37
CA ASN A 129 -6.66 7.81 18.63
C ASN A 129 -7.02 6.74 19.69
N ASN A 130 -8.26 6.26 19.68
CA ASN A 130 -8.69 5.16 20.53
C ASN A 130 -8.14 3.78 20.10
N GLU A 131 -7.78 3.63 18.81
CA GLU A 131 -7.19 2.41 18.25
C GLU A 131 -5.69 2.27 18.50
N LYS A 132 -5.01 3.33 18.93
CA LYS A 132 -3.57 3.25 19.17
C LYS A 132 -3.30 2.25 20.29
N PRO A 133 -2.58 1.15 20.03
CA PRO A 133 -2.12 0.30 21.10
C PRO A 133 -1.24 1.13 22.05
N LEU A 134 -1.31 0.84 23.34
CA LEU A 134 -0.51 1.49 24.39
C LEU A 134 1.02 1.35 24.21
N ASN A 135 1.47 0.70 23.15
CA ASN A 135 2.88 0.60 22.79
C ASN A 135 3.38 1.88 22.13
N ASN A 136 3.98 2.72 22.96
CA ASN A 136 4.62 4.00 22.68
C ASN A 136 5.87 3.92 21.79
N SER A 137 5.81 3.38 20.60
CA SER A 137 6.84 3.68 19.59
C SER A 137 6.38 4.86 18.73
N LYS A 138 6.25 6.00 19.36
CA LYS A 138 6.03 7.30 18.70
C LYS A 138 7.30 7.80 18.01
N THR A 139 7.83 7.04 17.07
CA THR A 139 8.79 7.62 16.14
C THR A 139 7.97 8.27 15.02
N PRO A 140 8.03 9.58 14.82
CA PRO A 140 7.39 10.25 13.69
C PRO A 140 7.78 9.57 12.38
N ILE A 141 6.91 9.57 11.37
CA ILE A 141 7.21 9.00 10.06
C ILE A 141 8.50 9.60 9.50
N SER A 142 8.75 10.89 9.72
CA SER A 142 10.02 11.57 9.40
C SER A 142 11.26 10.90 10.01
N ASP A 143 11.16 10.35 11.22
CA ASP A 143 12.28 9.70 11.89
C ASP A 143 12.38 8.21 11.55
N ARG A 144 11.26 7.59 11.12
CA ARG A 144 11.24 6.23 10.54
C ARG A 144 11.85 6.21 9.14
N LEU A 145 11.68 7.26 8.35
CA LEU A 145 12.27 7.42 7.02
C LEU A 145 13.76 7.76 7.06
N LYS A 146 14.31 8.16 8.21
CA LYS A 146 15.77 8.28 8.44
C LYS A 146 16.49 6.93 8.54
N LEU A 147 15.79 5.81 8.47
CA LEU A 147 16.39 4.53 8.14
C LEU A 147 17.19 4.72 6.86
N LYS A 148 18.51 4.66 6.99
CA LYS A 148 19.49 4.79 5.92
C LYS A 148 19.11 3.89 4.76
N ILE A 149 18.34 4.41 3.82
CA ILE A 149 18.21 3.82 2.50
C ILE A 149 19.58 4.04 1.87
N ARG A 150 20.48 3.06 2.00
CA ARG A 150 21.69 3.04 1.18
C ARG A 150 21.23 2.82 -0.25
N PRO A 151 21.47 3.75 -1.18
CA PRO A 151 21.20 3.50 -2.60
C PRO A 151 22.02 2.27 -2.99
N GLN A 152 21.37 1.23 -3.46
CA GLN A 152 22.05 0.18 -4.22
C GLN A 152 22.45 0.81 -5.56
N PRO A 153 23.67 0.58 -6.07
CA PRO A 153 24.20 1.27 -7.25
C PRO A 153 23.69 0.66 -8.57
N SER A 154 22.41 0.44 -8.71
CA SER A 154 21.84 0.01 -9.98
C SER A 154 20.48 0.66 -10.18
N THR A 155 20.43 1.43 -11.25
CA THR A 155 19.23 1.96 -11.91
C THR A 155 18.54 3.14 -11.24
N LYS A 156 17.87 3.92 -12.00
CA LYS A 156 16.96 5.08 -11.77
C LYS A 156 16.72 5.59 -10.33
N ALA A 157 16.80 4.74 -9.32
CA ALA A 157 16.68 5.06 -7.89
C ALA A 157 17.72 6.09 -7.39
N ALA A 158 18.80 6.34 -8.12
CA ALA A 158 19.82 7.34 -7.75
C ALA A 158 19.31 8.79 -7.87
N LEU A 159 18.20 9.03 -8.53
CA LEU A 159 17.64 10.38 -8.72
C LEU A 159 16.66 10.78 -7.60
N ILE A 160 16.25 9.85 -6.76
CA ILE A 160 15.27 10.12 -5.69
C ILE A 160 15.90 10.80 -4.47
N THR A 161 17.23 10.86 -4.38
CA THR A 161 17.95 11.34 -3.19
C THR A 161 17.95 12.87 -3.04
N VAL A 162 17.41 13.65 -3.98
CA VAL A 162 17.71 15.10 -4.06
C VAL A 162 16.61 16.03 -3.53
N SER A 163 15.40 15.59 -3.22
CA SER A 163 14.31 16.54 -2.94
C SER A 163 13.54 16.37 -1.64
N TYR A 164 14.03 15.58 -0.69
CA TYR A 164 13.30 15.38 0.58
C TYR A 164 13.44 16.51 1.62
N THR A 165 14.25 17.54 1.37
CA THR A 165 14.45 18.62 2.33
C THR A 165 13.35 19.69 2.32
N HIS A 166 12.39 19.67 1.39
CA HIS A 166 11.35 20.69 1.28
C HIS A 166 9.92 20.18 1.03
N LEU A 167 9.63 18.92 1.26
CA LEU A 167 8.24 18.46 1.33
C LEU A 167 7.79 18.42 2.79
N THR A 168 7.48 19.61 3.34
CA THR A 168 6.29 19.71 4.17
C THR A 168 5.15 19.17 3.30
N LEU A 169 4.61 18.01 3.68
CA LEU A 169 3.37 17.52 3.11
C LEU A 169 2.37 18.68 3.18
N PRO A 170 1.92 19.24 2.05
CA PRO A 170 0.74 20.04 2.09
C PRO A 170 -0.33 19.09 2.63
N THR A 171 -1.04 19.53 3.63
CA THR A 171 -2.28 18.94 4.08
C THR A 171 -3.09 18.68 2.82
N ILE A 172 -3.17 17.42 2.37
CA ILE A 172 -4.01 17.03 1.25
C ILE A 172 -5.44 17.00 1.77
N TYR A 173 -5.98 18.17 2.06
CA TYR A 173 -7.41 18.42 2.25
C TYR A 173 -7.63 19.90 2.05
N SER A 174 -7.71 20.30 0.81
CA SER A 174 -8.40 21.51 0.38
C SER A 174 -8.85 21.28 -1.06
N VAL A 175 -9.98 20.70 -1.23
CA VAL A 175 -11.16 21.08 -2.04
C VAL A 175 -12.23 20.04 -1.79
#